data_41cae74f7309e5b8eb03c40f6b40fa76
#
_entry.id   41cae74f7309e5b8eb03c40f6b40fa76
#
_cell.length_a   1.000
_cell.length_b   1.000
_cell.length_c   1.000
_cell.angle_alpha   90.00
_cell.angle_beta   90.00
_cell.angle_gamma   90.00
#
_symmetry.space_group_name_H-M   'P 1'
#
loop_
_entity.id
_entity.type
_entity.pdbx_description
1 polymer ?
#
loop_
_entity_poly.entity_id
_entity_poly.type
_entity_poly.pdbx_seq_one_letter_code
_entity_poly.pdbx_strand_id
1 'polypeptide(L)'
;MKRLLMWVWSVFILTATVANPRVVPHAVATTVTTDVPQSGVLYVSETGQYLHGTFRLYYEQNGGVEIFGLPLTPIFSDGGLRVQYFERARFEVPVGHDEQSRVTLGRLGAVLVDQLSPDARANPPFAGIAEAATPAGAQYFGATQHSLKGDFAAFWAEHGGLSIFGYPLSEEFYQEINGAVLRVQYFERARMEARLEGNQVVITLGHLGRELLAERADLQSLMQPLPGLQRVASATTSYLGAGWAKRTNIGRAGAMIDGTLIPAGSEFSFLESSNFIDTDFVEGYGIIGGQLSTVIGGGICQVSTTVFRSASNGGFPITQRVPHTYVVTTYEDIPGFDAAVMSPSVDFRFINDTTAPLMLVVRNEPDDLRFTVELWGVPDGRTVQYAGPFISNVTRPYTAIWQYDRTLASGTTRQLVVGRGGMRVSYQRTVLAADGSMMRNDDYRTSYAPWYDYVLYGPGVSPPAGVRLR
;
A
#
# COMPACT_ATOMS: atom_id res chain seq x y z
N MET A 1 -30.82 75.47 -7.27
CA MET A 1 -30.08 74.81 -6.16
C MET A 1 -29.86 73.34 -6.49
N LYS A 2 -28.69 72.85 -6.37
CA LYS A 2 -28.06 71.56 -6.63
C LYS A 2 -27.29 71.50 -7.94
N ARG A 3 -25.99 71.59 -7.75
CA ARG A 3 -24.95 71.51 -8.78
C ARG A 3 -24.66 70.02 -9.10
N LEU A 4 -24.61 69.72 -10.39
CA LEU A 4 -24.19 68.42 -10.95
C LEU A 4 -22.71 68.55 -11.29
N LEU A 5 -21.83 67.74 -10.69
CA LEU A 5 -20.42 67.66 -11.04
C LEU A 5 -20.26 66.50 -12.06
N MET A 6 -19.83 66.87 -13.26
CA MET A 6 -19.33 65.95 -14.28
C MET A 6 -17.85 65.66 -14.01
N TRP A 7 -17.46 64.38 -13.99
CA TRP A 7 -16.07 63.93 -14.01
C TRP A 7 -15.67 63.58 -15.44
N VAL A 8 -14.61 64.27 -15.90
CA VAL A 8 -13.99 64.05 -17.22
C VAL A 8 -12.86 63.01 -17.00
N TRP A 9 -12.89 61.92 -17.76
CA TRP A 9 -11.82 60.93 -17.82
C TRP A 9 -10.83 61.37 -18.92
N SER A 10 -9.58 61.70 -18.49
CA SER A 10 -8.45 61.92 -19.40
C SER A 10 -7.72 60.58 -19.63
N VAL A 11 -7.70 60.16 -20.90
CA VAL A 11 -6.91 59.01 -21.35
C VAL A 11 -5.48 59.46 -21.59
N PHE A 12 -4.53 58.96 -20.80
CA PHE A 12 -3.10 59.10 -21.08
C PHE A 12 -2.65 57.86 -21.89
N ILE A 13 -2.25 58.09 -23.15
CA ILE A 13 -1.55 57.08 -23.96
C ILE A 13 -0.05 57.20 -23.62
N LEU A 14 0.49 56.17 -22.95
CA LEU A 14 1.91 56.03 -22.71
C LEU A 14 2.52 55.13 -23.78
N THR A 15 3.30 55.72 -24.69
CA THR A 15 4.14 55.00 -25.65
C THR A 15 5.38 54.47 -24.93
N ALA A 16 5.45 53.15 -24.69
CA ALA A 16 6.64 52.50 -24.13
C ALA A 16 7.58 52.07 -25.28
N THR A 17 8.75 52.69 -25.33
CA THR A 17 9.91 52.29 -26.14
C THR A 17 10.47 50.96 -25.60
N VAL A 18 10.48 49.91 -26.47
CA VAL A 18 11.07 48.61 -26.18
C VAL A 18 12.59 48.73 -26.14
N ALA A 19 13.18 48.69 -24.97
CA ALA A 19 14.63 48.52 -24.78
C ALA A 19 14.93 47.00 -24.73
N ASN A 20 15.80 46.56 -25.64
CA ASN A 20 16.31 45.20 -25.72
C ASN A 20 17.13 44.87 -24.47
N PRO A 21 16.76 43.85 -23.64
CA PRO A 21 17.62 43.47 -22.52
C PRO A 21 18.75 42.56 -23.00
N ARG A 22 19.97 43.02 -22.73
CA ARG A 22 21.18 42.20 -22.82
C ARG A 22 21.01 40.97 -21.95
N VAL A 23 21.18 39.78 -22.55
CA VAL A 23 21.24 38.49 -21.85
C VAL A 23 22.51 38.48 -21.01
N VAL A 24 22.37 38.58 -19.70
CA VAL A 24 23.43 38.26 -18.73
C VAL A 24 23.27 36.79 -18.41
N PRO A 25 24.33 35.95 -18.55
CA PRO A 25 24.21 34.55 -18.16
C PRO A 25 24.05 34.49 -16.63
N HIS A 26 22.86 34.17 -16.17
CA HIS A 26 22.63 33.79 -14.79
C HIS A 26 23.22 32.40 -14.57
N ALA A 27 24.15 32.31 -13.63
CA ALA A 27 24.55 31.03 -13.08
C ALA A 27 23.29 30.31 -12.62
N VAL A 28 23.01 29.16 -13.25
CA VAL A 28 21.94 28.25 -12.80
C VAL A 28 22.39 27.72 -11.44
N ALA A 29 21.92 28.34 -10.39
CA ALA A 29 21.89 27.69 -9.09
C ALA A 29 21.02 26.46 -9.28
N THR A 30 21.63 25.29 -9.30
CA THR A 30 20.93 24.03 -9.20
C THR A 30 20.32 23.99 -7.82
N THR A 31 19.10 24.55 -7.71
CA THR A 31 18.22 24.22 -6.60
C THR A 31 17.96 22.73 -6.76
N VAL A 32 18.57 21.94 -5.91
CA VAL A 32 18.09 20.58 -5.62
C VAL A 32 16.69 20.80 -5.04
N THR A 33 15.69 20.85 -5.91
CA THR A 33 14.32 20.60 -5.51
C THR A 33 14.35 19.17 -5.03
N THR A 34 14.29 18.97 -3.74
CA THR A 34 13.82 17.73 -3.16
C THR A 34 12.38 17.59 -3.63
N ASP A 35 12.20 17.07 -4.85
CA ASP A 35 10.95 16.46 -5.26
C ASP A 35 10.72 15.34 -4.25
N VAL A 36 9.88 15.61 -3.26
CA VAL A 36 9.25 14.57 -2.46
C VAL A 36 8.51 13.73 -3.50
N PRO A 37 8.94 12.47 -3.73
CA PRO A 37 8.31 11.70 -4.77
C PRO A 37 6.83 11.59 -4.42
N GLN A 38 5.93 11.99 -5.31
CA GLN A 38 4.47 11.82 -5.17
C GLN A 38 4.08 10.34 -4.99
N SER A 39 5.04 9.44 -5.07
CA SER A 39 4.90 7.99 -4.96
C SER A 39 4.66 7.45 -3.55
N GLY A 40 4.82 8.26 -2.50
CA GLY A 40 4.73 7.74 -1.12
C GLY A 40 5.87 6.78 -0.72
N VAL A 41 6.88 6.58 -1.55
CA VAL A 41 8.04 5.70 -1.28
C VAL A 41 9.24 6.55 -0.86
N LEU A 42 9.86 6.20 0.27
CA LEU A 42 11.09 6.81 0.79
C LEU A 42 12.23 5.77 0.74
N TYR A 43 13.31 6.07 0.03
CA TYR A 43 14.54 5.28 0.07
C TYR A 43 15.45 5.78 1.18
N VAL A 44 15.93 4.87 2.02
CA VAL A 44 16.85 5.14 3.13
C VAL A 44 18.23 4.64 2.74
N SER A 45 19.09 5.56 2.28
CA SER A 45 20.40 5.26 1.70
C SER A 45 21.36 4.54 2.65
N GLU A 46 21.24 4.81 3.96
CA GLU A 46 22.09 4.28 5.02
C GLU A 46 21.95 2.76 5.17
N THR A 47 20.76 2.23 4.90
CA THR A 47 20.47 0.80 4.98
C THR A 47 20.15 0.18 3.63
N GLY A 48 19.91 1.00 2.60
CA GLY A 48 19.45 0.54 1.29
C GLY A 48 18.03 -0.02 1.33
N GLN A 49 17.21 0.37 2.31
CA GLN A 49 15.85 -0.11 2.46
C GLN A 49 14.82 0.96 2.07
N TYR A 50 13.57 0.53 1.89
CA TYR A 50 12.47 1.40 1.50
C TYR A 50 11.40 1.46 2.57
N LEU A 51 10.81 2.66 2.73
CA LEU A 51 9.59 2.90 3.50
C LEU A 51 8.49 3.36 2.57
N HIS A 52 7.31 2.80 2.67
CA HIS A 52 6.16 3.22 1.87
C HIS A 52 4.82 2.92 2.58
N GLY A 53 3.73 3.43 2.02
CA GLY A 53 2.38 3.16 2.48
C GLY A 53 2.17 3.49 3.96
N THR A 54 1.37 2.67 4.64
CA THR A 54 1.00 2.84 6.05
C THR A 54 2.20 2.83 7.00
N PHE A 55 3.25 2.04 6.70
CA PHE A 55 4.44 2.00 7.54
C PHE A 55 5.22 3.30 7.50
N ARG A 56 5.35 3.91 6.31
CA ARG A 56 5.97 5.23 6.19
C ARG A 56 5.21 6.29 6.96
N LEU A 57 3.89 6.36 6.79
CA LEU A 57 3.05 7.33 7.49
C LEU A 57 3.16 7.17 9.01
N TYR A 58 3.10 5.93 9.51
CA TYR A 58 3.25 5.67 10.93
C TYR A 58 4.63 6.08 11.46
N TYR A 59 5.69 5.77 10.71
CA TYR A 59 7.06 6.13 11.05
C TYR A 59 7.22 7.65 11.18
N GLU A 60 6.76 8.41 10.19
CA GLU A 60 6.87 9.88 10.17
C GLU A 60 6.04 10.54 11.28
N GLN A 61 4.89 9.98 11.63
CA GLN A 61 3.98 10.53 12.65
C GLN A 61 4.37 10.20 14.10
N ASN A 62 5.21 9.19 14.32
CA ASN A 62 5.47 8.68 15.66
C ASN A 62 6.96 8.73 16.06
N GLY A 63 7.73 9.68 15.53
CA GLY A 63 9.08 9.98 15.96
C GLY A 63 10.20 9.42 15.08
N GLY A 64 9.87 8.75 13.98
CA GLY A 64 10.83 8.42 12.91
C GLY A 64 12.09 7.72 13.40
N VAL A 65 13.26 8.22 12.94
CA VAL A 65 14.56 7.64 13.24
C VAL A 65 14.92 7.70 14.73
N GLU A 66 14.44 8.68 15.47
CA GLU A 66 14.75 8.82 16.90
C GLU A 66 14.12 7.70 17.73
N ILE A 67 12.89 7.31 17.40
CA ILE A 67 12.15 6.28 18.13
C ILE A 67 12.37 4.90 17.54
N PHE A 68 12.26 4.75 16.22
CA PHE A 68 12.27 3.43 15.60
C PHE A 68 13.62 3.02 15.01
N GLY A 69 14.52 3.97 14.78
CA GLY A 69 15.75 3.74 14.04
C GLY A 69 15.50 3.62 12.53
N LEU A 70 16.53 3.23 11.79
CA LEU A 70 16.44 3.03 10.35
C LEU A 70 15.78 1.69 10.00
N PRO A 71 15.06 1.55 8.88
CA PRO A 71 14.52 0.28 8.41
C PRO A 71 15.66 -0.68 8.05
N LEU A 72 15.55 -1.94 8.47
CA LEU A 72 16.56 -2.99 8.25
C LEU A 72 16.16 -4.02 7.21
N THR A 73 14.86 -4.12 6.93
CA THR A 73 14.31 -5.08 5.95
C THR A 73 13.31 -4.37 5.03
N PRO A 74 12.99 -4.93 3.86
CA PRO A 74 11.77 -4.56 3.16
C PRO A 74 10.54 -4.98 3.99
N ILE A 75 9.34 -4.62 3.50
CA ILE A 75 8.09 -5.18 4.04
C ILE A 75 7.96 -6.61 3.53
N PHE A 76 7.65 -7.57 4.43
CA PHE A 76 7.46 -8.98 4.08
C PHE A 76 6.40 -9.62 4.97
N SER A 77 5.96 -10.85 4.63
CA SER A 77 4.99 -11.60 5.43
C SER A 77 5.70 -12.50 6.45
N ASP A 78 5.31 -12.42 7.72
CA ASP A 78 5.81 -13.24 8.81
C ASP A 78 4.66 -13.58 9.77
N GLY A 79 4.30 -14.86 9.87
CA GLY A 79 3.28 -15.35 10.81
C GLY A 79 1.86 -14.77 10.59
N GLY A 80 1.44 -14.50 9.36
CA GLY A 80 0.14 -13.91 9.04
C GLY A 80 0.09 -12.38 9.22
N LEU A 81 1.24 -11.76 9.45
CA LEU A 81 1.43 -10.31 9.51
C LEU A 81 2.28 -9.84 8.34
N ARG A 82 2.02 -8.65 7.84
CA ARG A 82 2.98 -7.87 7.08
C ARG A 82 3.85 -7.13 8.08
N VAL A 83 5.14 -7.30 7.98
CA VAL A 83 6.09 -6.74 8.94
C VAL A 83 7.23 -6.01 8.27
N GLN A 84 7.81 -5.05 8.98
CA GLN A 84 9.08 -4.42 8.65
C GLN A 84 9.89 -4.25 9.92
N TYR A 85 11.14 -4.70 9.91
CA TYR A 85 12.05 -4.47 11.02
C TYR A 85 12.80 -3.17 10.85
N PHE A 86 12.93 -2.47 11.96
CA PHE A 86 13.75 -1.29 12.17
C PHE A 86 14.83 -1.60 13.20
N GLU A 87 15.80 -0.72 13.36
CA GLU A 87 16.87 -0.92 14.36
C GLU A 87 16.31 -1.16 15.77
N ARG A 88 15.21 -0.46 16.14
CA ARG A 88 14.65 -0.47 17.50
C ARG A 88 13.26 -1.07 17.60
N ALA A 89 12.58 -1.28 16.48
CA ALA A 89 11.19 -1.69 16.45
C ALA A 89 10.90 -2.72 15.35
N ARG A 90 9.72 -3.35 15.43
CA ARG A 90 9.09 -4.09 14.33
C ARG A 90 7.68 -3.55 14.14
N PHE A 91 7.38 -3.09 12.92
CA PHE A 91 6.04 -2.68 12.54
C PHE A 91 5.27 -3.88 12.03
N GLU A 92 3.98 -3.94 12.37
CA GLU A 92 3.11 -5.07 12.09
C GLU A 92 1.73 -4.59 11.66
N VAL A 93 1.20 -5.19 10.58
CA VAL A 93 -0.18 -5.06 10.13
C VAL A 93 -0.67 -6.45 9.74
N PRO A 94 -1.87 -6.89 10.15
CA PRO A 94 -2.41 -8.16 9.69
C PRO A 94 -2.52 -8.21 8.16
N VAL A 95 -2.19 -9.36 7.56
CA VAL A 95 -2.34 -9.56 6.11
C VAL A 95 -3.81 -9.36 5.72
N GLY A 96 -4.06 -8.70 4.59
CA GLY A 96 -5.41 -8.45 4.09
C GLY A 96 -6.15 -7.27 4.71
N HIS A 97 -5.54 -6.53 5.62
CA HIS A 97 -6.11 -5.29 6.10
C HIS A 97 -5.72 -4.13 5.17
N ASP A 98 -6.66 -3.21 4.97
CA ASP A 98 -6.48 -2.04 4.10
C ASP A 98 -5.51 -1.00 4.68
N GLU A 99 -5.21 0.04 3.90
CA GLU A 99 -4.33 1.14 4.30
C GLU A 99 -4.80 1.92 5.52
N GLN A 100 -6.08 1.77 5.93
CA GLN A 100 -6.64 2.37 7.14
C GLN A 100 -6.36 1.54 8.39
N SER A 101 -5.77 0.35 8.23
CA SER A 101 -5.42 -0.52 9.35
C SER A 101 -4.32 0.12 10.19
N ARG A 102 -4.56 0.14 11.50
CA ARG A 102 -3.60 0.71 12.43
C ARG A 102 -2.33 -0.16 12.50
N VAL A 103 -1.17 0.43 12.24
CA VAL A 103 0.11 -0.20 12.51
C VAL A 103 0.22 -0.49 14.01
N THR A 104 0.63 -1.69 14.34
CA THR A 104 0.99 -2.11 15.69
C THR A 104 2.49 -2.36 15.78
N LEU A 105 3.02 -2.29 16.99
CA LEU A 105 4.44 -2.53 17.24
C LEU A 105 4.65 -3.91 17.86
N GLY A 106 5.56 -4.67 17.29
CA GLY A 106 6.01 -5.95 17.82
C GLY A 106 6.56 -5.82 19.23
N ARG A 107 6.27 -6.79 20.08
CA ARG A 107 6.69 -6.80 21.50
C ARG A 107 8.14 -7.28 21.66
N LEU A 108 9.09 -6.57 21.03
CA LEU A 108 10.50 -7.00 20.96
C LEU A 108 11.17 -7.09 22.36
N GLY A 109 10.85 -6.15 23.26
CA GLY A 109 11.35 -6.21 24.62
C GLY A 109 10.82 -7.41 25.39
N ALA A 110 9.54 -7.76 25.21
CA ALA A 110 8.97 -8.96 25.82
C ALA A 110 9.64 -10.23 25.28
N VAL A 111 9.91 -10.32 23.99
CA VAL A 111 10.62 -11.46 23.38
C VAL A 111 11.99 -11.65 24.06
N LEU A 112 12.76 -10.58 24.25
CA LEU A 112 14.06 -10.66 24.92
C LEU A 112 13.95 -11.06 26.39
N VAL A 113 12.95 -10.56 27.10
CA VAL A 113 12.70 -10.95 28.51
C VAL A 113 12.28 -12.42 28.60
N ASP A 114 11.47 -12.90 27.63
CA ASP A 114 11.02 -14.30 27.58
C ASP A 114 12.18 -15.28 27.28
N GLN A 115 13.23 -14.81 26.60
CA GLN A 115 14.46 -15.59 26.37
C GLN A 115 15.34 -15.74 27.64
N LEU A 116 15.12 -14.92 28.66
CA LEU A 116 15.85 -15.06 29.93
C LEU A 116 15.48 -16.38 30.61
N SER A 117 16.43 -16.92 31.39
CA SER A 117 16.15 -18.12 32.20
C SER A 117 15.02 -17.88 33.21
N PRO A 118 14.27 -18.92 33.59
CA PRO A 118 13.22 -18.78 34.61
C PRO A 118 13.76 -18.14 35.92
N ASP A 119 14.95 -18.46 36.32
CA ASP A 119 15.59 -17.87 37.51
C ASP A 119 15.84 -16.37 37.33
N ALA A 120 16.35 -15.94 36.17
CA ALA A 120 16.56 -14.52 35.90
C ALA A 120 15.26 -13.74 35.93
N ARG A 121 14.17 -14.29 35.40
CA ARG A 121 12.85 -13.67 35.43
C ARG A 121 12.20 -13.65 36.81
N ALA A 122 12.50 -14.63 37.67
CA ALA A 122 11.98 -14.72 39.02
C ALA A 122 12.72 -13.83 40.02
N ASN A 123 13.83 -13.20 39.62
CA ASN A 123 14.62 -12.33 40.47
C ASN A 123 14.66 -10.88 39.97
N PRO A 124 14.90 -9.90 40.85
CA PRO A 124 15.14 -8.53 40.40
C PRO A 124 16.25 -8.44 39.33
N PRO A 125 16.09 -7.59 38.30
CA PRO A 125 15.06 -6.53 38.16
C PRO A 125 13.74 -6.96 37.51
N PHE A 126 13.60 -8.21 37.05
CA PHE A 126 12.48 -8.71 36.27
C PHE A 126 11.33 -9.30 37.13
N ALA A 127 11.59 -9.61 38.37
CA ALA A 127 10.54 -10.02 39.30
C ALA A 127 9.61 -8.86 39.61
N GLY A 128 8.30 -9.09 39.52
CA GLY A 128 7.29 -8.09 39.85
C GLY A 128 7.39 -7.64 41.32
N ILE A 129 7.14 -6.38 41.58
CA ILE A 129 7.09 -5.80 42.92
C ILE A 129 5.65 -5.67 43.41
N ALA A 130 5.44 -5.70 44.73
CA ALA A 130 4.14 -5.33 45.30
C ALA A 130 3.89 -3.82 45.15
N GLU A 131 2.63 -3.39 44.95
CA GLU A 131 2.28 -1.98 44.86
C GLU A 131 2.75 -1.14 46.04
N ALA A 132 2.69 -1.72 47.26
CA ALA A 132 3.20 -1.09 48.46
C ALA A 132 4.71 -0.90 48.49
N ALA A 133 5.47 -1.60 47.63
CA ALA A 133 6.92 -1.46 47.47
C ALA A 133 7.31 -0.47 46.37
N THR A 134 6.35 0.21 45.76
CA THR A 134 6.58 1.20 44.71
C THR A 134 7.48 2.33 45.25
N PRO A 135 8.60 2.66 44.58
CA PRO A 135 9.44 3.77 44.98
C PRO A 135 8.69 5.10 45.01
N ALA A 136 9.06 5.99 45.91
CA ALA A 136 8.45 7.32 45.98
C ALA A 136 8.58 8.07 44.68
N GLY A 137 7.46 8.64 44.18
CA GLY A 137 7.39 9.37 42.91
C GLY A 137 7.36 8.49 41.65
N ALA A 138 7.32 7.16 41.79
CA ALA A 138 7.15 6.24 40.68
C ALA A 138 5.65 5.96 40.40
N GLN A 139 5.32 5.72 39.15
CA GLN A 139 4.03 5.18 38.73
C GLN A 139 4.09 3.65 38.78
N TYR A 140 3.13 3.00 39.41
CA TYR A 140 3.00 1.54 39.43
C TYR A 140 2.08 1.05 38.31
N PHE A 141 2.47 -0.04 37.65
CA PHE A 141 1.68 -0.70 36.61
C PHE A 141 1.24 -2.10 37.08
N GLY A 142 0.02 -2.21 37.55
CA GLY A 142 -0.53 -3.46 38.07
C GLY A 142 -0.57 -4.62 37.06
N ALA A 143 -0.62 -4.32 35.75
CA ALA A 143 -0.63 -5.33 34.68
C ALA A 143 0.68 -6.16 34.61
N THR A 144 1.80 -5.54 34.92
CA THR A 144 3.13 -6.17 34.87
C THR A 144 3.83 -6.19 36.22
N GLN A 145 3.22 -5.53 37.23
CA GLN A 145 3.76 -5.41 38.60
C GLN A 145 5.14 -4.72 38.65
N HIS A 146 5.36 -3.72 37.78
CA HIS A 146 6.58 -2.93 37.73
C HIS A 146 6.30 -1.44 37.91
N SER A 147 7.33 -0.70 38.24
CA SER A 147 7.27 0.75 38.43
C SER A 147 8.04 1.52 37.35
N LEU A 148 7.70 2.80 37.15
CA LEU A 148 8.35 3.69 36.21
C LEU A 148 8.51 5.08 36.85
N LYS A 149 9.73 5.66 36.83
CA LYS A 149 10.04 6.94 37.44
C LYS A 149 11.10 7.73 36.70
N GLY A 150 11.32 8.96 37.15
CA GLY A 150 12.45 9.80 36.72
C GLY A 150 12.52 10.04 35.25
N ASP A 151 13.75 10.00 34.68
CA ASP A 151 14.02 10.30 33.29
C ASP A 151 13.31 9.35 32.32
N PHE A 152 13.22 8.05 32.69
CA PHE A 152 12.51 7.06 31.87
C PHE A 152 11.00 7.33 31.85
N ALA A 153 10.40 7.76 32.98
CA ALA A 153 8.98 8.12 33.01
C ALA A 153 8.70 9.36 32.13
N ALA A 154 9.56 10.37 32.20
CA ALA A 154 9.46 11.56 31.39
C ALA A 154 9.55 11.22 29.90
N PHE A 155 10.58 10.49 29.50
CA PHE A 155 10.77 10.05 28.11
C PHE A 155 9.58 9.20 27.60
N TRP A 156 9.11 8.24 28.42
CA TRP A 156 7.96 7.41 28.10
C TRP A 156 6.71 8.25 27.83
N ALA A 157 6.42 9.20 28.72
CA ALA A 157 5.21 10.05 28.58
C ALA A 157 5.30 10.98 27.35
N GLU A 158 6.47 11.55 27.08
CA GLU A 158 6.70 12.49 25.98
C GLU A 158 6.61 11.81 24.59
N HIS A 159 7.06 10.55 24.49
CA HIS A 159 7.21 9.85 23.20
C HIS A 159 6.13 8.77 22.95
N GLY A 160 4.92 8.95 23.48
CA GLY A 160 3.76 8.14 23.12
C GLY A 160 3.42 6.99 24.08
N GLY A 161 4.14 6.87 25.17
CA GLY A 161 3.77 6.05 26.33
C GLY A 161 3.43 4.61 26.00
N LEU A 162 2.26 4.19 26.48
CA LEU A 162 1.80 2.80 26.36
C LEU A 162 1.66 2.36 24.89
N SER A 163 1.31 3.25 23.97
CA SER A 163 1.09 2.89 22.56
C SER A 163 2.42 2.58 21.84
N ILE A 164 3.50 3.25 22.19
CA ILE A 164 4.82 3.08 21.58
C ILE A 164 5.65 2.05 22.35
N PHE A 165 5.77 2.20 23.65
CA PHE A 165 6.70 1.40 24.44
C PHE A 165 6.06 0.20 25.13
N GLY A 166 4.75 0.25 25.40
CA GLY A 166 4.06 -0.74 26.22
C GLY A 166 4.34 -0.55 27.72
N TYR A 167 3.98 -1.55 28.51
CA TYR A 167 4.20 -1.58 29.94
C TYR A 167 5.66 -1.86 30.29
N PRO A 168 6.20 -1.36 31.42
CA PRO A 168 7.51 -1.78 31.92
C PRO A 168 7.48 -3.27 32.30
N LEU A 169 8.57 -3.99 31.98
CA LEU A 169 8.79 -5.42 32.24
C LEU A 169 9.93 -5.65 33.21
N SER A 170 10.57 -4.59 33.70
CA SER A 170 11.59 -4.65 34.72
C SER A 170 11.55 -3.38 35.58
N GLU A 171 12.22 -3.40 36.73
CA GLU A 171 12.69 -2.19 37.39
C GLU A 171 13.94 -1.67 36.68
N GLU A 172 14.37 -0.44 37.03
CA GLU A 172 15.64 0.12 36.53
C GLU A 172 16.82 -0.67 37.10
N PHE A 173 17.83 -0.98 36.25
CA PHE A 173 19.06 -1.63 36.66
C PHE A 173 20.22 -1.25 35.74
N TYR A 174 21.42 -1.67 36.09
CA TYR A 174 22.61 -1.48 35.27
C TYR A 174 22.90 -2.75 34.48
N GLN A 175 23.14 -2.60 33.18
CA GLN A 175 23.46 -3.68 32.27
C GLN A 175 24.64 -3.28 31.38
N GLU A 176 25.55 -4.22 31.14
CA GLU A 176 26.61 -4.06 30.15
C GLU A 176 26.04 -4.30 28.76
N ILE A 177 26.14 -3.29 27.88
CA ILE A 177 25.67 -3.31 26.48
C ILE A 177 26.84 -2.78 25.63
N ASN A 178 27.34 -3.61 24.72
CA ASN A 178 28.44 -3.25 23.81
C ASN A 178 29.67 -2.68 24.54
N GLY A 179 30.01 -3.23 25.71
CA GLY A 179 31.17 -2.82 26.52
C GLY A 179 30.94 -1.56 27.37
N ALA A 180 29.74 -1.00 27.38
CA ALA A 180 29.35 0.12 28.25
C ALA A 180 28.32 -0.33 29.28
N VAL A 181 28.49 0.11 30.54
CA VAL A 181 27.52 -0.12 31.61
C VAL A 181 26.48 1.02 31.57
N LEU A 182 25.26 0.68 31.17
CA LEU A 182 24.17 1.62 31.06
C LEU A 182 23.09 1.35 32.11
N ARG A 183 22.41 2.39 32.58
CA ARG A 183 21.17 2.24 33.34
C ARG A 183 20.06 1.97 32.33
N VAL A 184 19.32 0.87 32.51
CA VAL A 184 18.32 0.40 31.57
C VAL A 184 17.00 0.08 32.25
N GLN A 185 15.92 0.09 31.49
CA GLN A 185 14.63 -0.46 31.83
C GLN A 185 13.98 -1.10 30.61
N TYR A 186 13.46 -2.32 30.76
CA TYR A 186 12.77 -3.05 29.71
C TYR A 186 11.28 -2.73 29.72
N PHE A 187 10.73 -2.55 28.53
CA PHE A 187 9.31 -2.39 28.24
C PHE A 187 8.88 -3.47 27.26
N GLU A 188 7.57 -3.66 27.07
CA GLU A 188 7.06 -4.68 26.15
C GLU A 188 7.64 -4.55 24.73
N ARG A 189 7.87 -3.32 24.25
CA ARG A 189 8.30 -3.05 22.87
C ARG A 189 9.69 -2.45 22.74
N ALA A 190 10.29 -2.00 23.82
CA ALA A 190 11.55 -1.27 23.81
C ALA A 190 12.40 -1.61 25.04
N ARG A 191 13.70 -1.27 24.95
CA ARG A 191 14.59 -1.10 26.11
C ARG A 191 15.05 0.35 26.12
N MET A 192 14.76 1.07 27.20
CA MET A 192 15.30 2.40 27.42
C MET A 192 16.68 2.30 28.05
N GLU A 193 17.60 3.12 27.58
CA GLU A 193 19.01 3.15 27.96
C GLU A 193 19.40 4.58 28.32
N ALA A 194 19.88 4.80 29.54
CA ALA A 194 20.34 6.10 30.01
C ALA A 194 21.87 6.15 30.06
N ARG A 195 22.44 7.17 29.48
CA ARG A 195 23.86 7.49 29.54
C ARG A 195 24.06 8.92 30.00
N LEU A 196 25.23 9.17 30.56
CA LEU A 196 25.66 10.53 30.92
C LEU A 196 26.44 11.13 29.73
N GLU A 197 25.97 12.27 29.25
CA GLU A 197 26.71 13.10 28.29
C GLU A 197 27.00 14.44 28.94
N GLY A 198 28.23 14.60 29.40
CA GLY A 198 28.59 15.70 30.32
C GLY A 198 27.82 15.61 31.63
N ASN A 199 26.99 16.62 31.94
CA ASN A 199 26.15 16.65 33.15
C ASN A 199 24.67 16.34 32.87
N GLN A 200 24.34 15.87 31.66
CA GLN A 200 22.96 15.57 31.28
C GLN A 200 22.74 14.09 31.11
N VAL A 201 21.59 13.59 31.57
CA VAL A 201 21.16 12.22 31.31
C VAL A 201 20.46 12.26 29.94
N VAL A 202 20.98 11.48 29.00
CA VAL A 202 20.38 11.29 27.67
C VAL A 202 19.76 9.88 27.65
N ILE A 203 18.48 9.84 27.30
CA ILE A 203 17.75 8.57 27.11
C ILE A 203 17.79 8.21 25.63
N THR A 204 18.18 6.99 25.34
CA THR A 204 18.16 6.37 24.02
C THR A 204 17.41 5.05 24.08
N LEU A 205 17.07 4.49 22.92
CA LEU A 205 16.40 3.20 22.81
C LEU A 205 17.39 2.13 22.31
N GLY A 206 17.35 0.96 22.91
CA GLY A 206 18.14 -0.20 22.51
C GLY A 206 17.77 -0.67 21.09
N HIS A 207 18.75 -1.20 20.36
CA HIS A 207 18.58 -1.69 18.99
C HIS A 207 17.96 -3.10 18.96
N LEU A 208 16.79 -3.28 19.60
CA LEU A 208 16.16 -4.59 19.78
C LEU A 208 15.78 -5.27 18.47
N GLY A 209 15.39 -4.49 17.44
CA GLY A 209 15.12 -5.06 16.12
C GLY A 209 16.36 -5.66 15.49
N ARG A 210 17.51 -4.99 15.61
CA ARG A 210 18.80 -5.50 15.13
C ARG A 210 19.27 -6.71 15.93
N GLU A 211 19.12 -6.68 17.27
CA GLU A 211 19.49 -7.78 18.16
C GLU A 211 18.71 -9.06 17.79
N LEU A 212 17.39 -8.98 17.66
CA LEU A 212 16.55 -10.13 17.33
C LEU A 212 16.73 -10.60 15.88
N LEU A 213 16.95 -9.69 14.92
CA LEU A 213 17.24 -10.08 13.54
C LEU A 213 18.58 -10.84 13.43
N ALA A 214 19.57 -10.55 14.28
CA ALA A 214 20.83 -11.28 14.27
C ALA A 214 20.64 -12.78 14.57
N GLU A 215 19.58 -13.15 15.28
CA GLU A 215 19.23 -14.54 15.62
C GLU A 215 18.36 -15.22 14.54
N ARG A 216 17.80 -14.45 13.58
CA ARG A 216 16.92 -14.92 12.51
C ARG A 216 17.72 -15.17 11.22
N ALA A 217 18.40 -16.34 11.16
CA ALA A 217 19.19 -16.74 9.98
C ALA A 217 18.36 -16.77 8.67
N ASP A 218 17.07 -17.07 8.76
CA ASP A 218 16.11 -17.09 7.67
C ASP A 218 15.83 -15.70 7.09
N LEU A 219 16.04 -14.62 7.84
CA LEU A 219 15.79 -13.24 7.43
C LEU A 219 17.04 -12.46 6.98
N GLN A 220 18.25 -13.05 7.11
CA GLN A 220 19.50 -12.34 6.80
C GLN A 220 19.59 -11.84 5.35
N SER A 221 18.99 -12.57 4.40
CA SER A 221 18.96 -12.16 3.01
C SER A 221 18.12 -10.89 2.78
N LEU A 222 17.11 -10.65 3.63
CA LEU A 222 16.26 -9.46 3.56
C LEU A 222 16.96 -8.19 4.04
N MET A 223 18.04 -8.32 4.80
CA MET A 223 18.82 -7.19 5.32
C MET A 223 19.81 -6.63 4.29
N GLN A 224 19.95 -7.28 3.13
CA GLN A 224 20.84 -6.78 2.09
C GLN A 224 20.30 -5.47 1.52
N PRO A 225 21.17 -4.47 1.29
CA PRO A 225 20.77 -3.22 0.63
C PRO A 225 20.11 -3.48 -0.72
N LEU A 226 18.95 -2.88 -0.94
CA LEU A 226 18.32 -2.89 -2.24
C LEU A 226 18.95 -1.80 -3.13
N PRO A 227 19.05 -1.99 -4.47
CA PRO A 227 19.52 -0.94 -5.37
C PRO A 227 18.55 0.24 -5.36
N GLY A 228 19.02 1.41 -5.78
CA GLY A 228 18.17 2.58 -5.95
C GLY A 228 17.11 2.33 -7.02
N LEU A 229 15.90 1.96 -6.59
CA LEU A 229 14.77 1.68 -7.48
C LEU A 229 14.13 2.98 -7.95
N GLN A 230 13.65 2.98 -9.19
CA GLN A 230 12.84 4.04 -9.78
C GLN A 230 11.52 3.44 -10.26
N ARG A 231 10.50 4.27 -10.40
CA ARG A 231 9.24 3.82 -10.99
C ARG A 231 9.46 3.54 -12.48
N VAL A 232 9.47 2.26 -12.86
CA VAL A 232 9.65 1.80 -14.25
C VAL A 232 8.35 1.58 -14.98
N ALA A 233 7.24 1.39 -14.26
CA ALA A 233 5.91 1.26 -14.84
C ALA A 233 4.82 1.66 -13.84
N SER A 234 3.65 2.01 -14.36
CA SER A 234 2.45 2.21 -13.55
C SER A 234 1.18 2.00 -14.36
N ALA A 235 0.10 1.71 -13.66
CA ALA A 235 -1.26 1.74 -14.19
C ALA A 235 -2.25 2.15 -13.10
N THR A 236 -3.33 2.81 -13.52
CA THR A 236 -4.41 3.23 -12.63
C THR A 236 -5.75 2.76 -13.18
N THR A 237 -6.63 2.29 -12.31
CA THR A 237 -8.04 2.05 -12.63
C THR A 237 -8.93 2.83 -11.68
N SER A 238 -10.12 3.22 -12.16
CA SER A 238 -11.12 3.89 -11.33
C SER A 238 -12.15 2.89 -10.83
N TYR A 239 -12.56 3.03 -9.58
CA TYR A 239 -13.72 2.32 -9.04
C TYR A 239 -14.89 3.26 -8.73
N LEU A 240 -15.00 4.34 -9.51
CA LEU A 240 -16.14 5.26 -9.44
C LEU A 240 -17.47 4.49 -9.59
N GLY A 241 -18.42 4.79 -8.69
CA GLY A 241 -19.70 4.09 -8.63
C GLY A 241 -19.66 2.73 -7.92
N ALA A 242 -18.49 2.25 -7.48
CA ALA A 242 -18.40 1.01 -6.70
C ALA A 242 -19.04 1.17 -5.31
N GLY A 243 -19.83 0.16 -4.90
CA GLY A 243 -20.37 0.06 -3.55
C GLY A 243 -19.28 -0.26 -2.52
N TRP A 244 -19.64 -0.13 -1.22
CA TRP A 244 -18.74 -0.35 -0.09
C TRP A 244 -17.98 -1.69 -0.18
N ALA A 245 -18.66 -2.80 -0.41
CA ALA A 245 -18.06 -4.13 -0.47
C ALA A 245 -16.93 -4.23 -1.52
N LYS A 246 -17.17 -3.68 -2.73
CA LYS A 246 -16.17 -3.67 -3.80
C LYS A 246 -14.96 -2.82 -3.43
N ARG A 247 -15.17 -1.65 -2.81
CA ARG A 247 -14.07 -0.77 -2.35
C ARG A 247 -13.24 -1.45 -1.28
N THR A 248 -13.89 -2.07 -0.29
CA THR A 248 -13.23 -2.83 0.78
C THR A 248 -12.38 -3.95 0.22
N ASN A 249 -12.91 -4.75 -0.73
CA ASN A 249 -12.17 -5.85 -1.31
C ASN A 249 -10.98 -5.39 -2.18
N ILE A 250 -11.13 -4.28 -2.91
CA ILE A 250 -10.02 -3.67 -3.66
C ILE A 250 -8.90 -3.23 -2.70
N GLY A 251 -9.23 -2.52 -1.62
CA GLY A 251 -8.27 -2.09 -0.62
C GLY A 251 -7.53 -3.27 0.02
N ARG A 252 -8.27 -4.29 0.45
CA ARG A 252 -7.69 -5.50 1.05
C ARG A 252 -6.78 -6.26 0.10
N ALA A 253 -7.23 -6.52 -1.13
CA ALA A 253 -6.41 -7.21 -2.13
C ALA A 253 -5.17 -6.39 -2.52
N GLY A 254 -5.29 -5.06 -2.60
CA GLY A 254 -4.16 -4.17 -2.79
C GLY A 254 -3.15 -4.25 -1.67
N ALA A 255 -3.61 -4.20 -0.41
CA ALA A 255 -2.75 -4.30 0.77
C ALA A 255 -2.00 -5.64 0.85
N MET A 256 -2.59 -6.74 0.36
CA MET A 256 -1.94 -8.05 0.34
C MET A 256 -0.72 -8.10 -0.58
N ILE A 257 -0.76 -7.42 -1.71
CA ILE A 257 0.33 -7.44 -2.71
C ILE A 257 1.29 -6.25 -2.61
N ASP A 258 0.92 -5.21 -1.84
CA ASP A 258 1.76 -4.03 -1.68
C ASP A 258 3.10 -4.38 -1.04
N GLY A 259 4.21 -3.83 -1.55
CA GLY A 259 5.57 -4.11 -1.07
C GLY A 259 6.14 -5.46 -1.52
N THR A 260 5.44 -6.23 -2.36
CA THR A 260 5.98 -7.49 -2.88
C THR A 260 7.27 -7.24 -3.65
N LEU A 261 8.35 -7.89 -3.21
CA LEU A 261 9.62 -7.95 -3.94
C LEU A 261 9.62 -9.16 -4.86
N ILE A 262 9.90 -8.91 -6.14
CA ILE A 262 10.00 -9.92 -7.18
C ILE A 262 11.48 -9.99 -7.56
N PRO A 263 12.23 -11.03 -7.14
CA PRO A 263 13.64 -11.16 -7.46
C PRO A 263 13.91 -11.13 -8.97
N ALA A 264 15.14 -10.78 -9.36
CA ALA A 264 15.58 -10.86 -10.76
C ALA A 264 15.39 -12.28 -11.32
N GLY A 265 14.80 -12.39 -12.49
CA GLY A 265 14.50 -13.66 -13.17
C GLY A 265 13.33 -14.45 -12.57
N SER A 266 12.68 -13.97 -11.52
CA SER A 266 11.56 -14.68 -10.86
C SER A 266 10.20 -14.30 -11.45
N GLU A 267 9.24 -15.21 -11.29
CA GLU A 267 7.86 -14.99 -11.67
C GLU A 267 7.04 -14.43 -10.49
N PHE A 268 6.23 -13.43 -10.77
CA PHE A 268 5.17 -12.97 -9.88
C PHE A 268 3.89 -13.77 -10.16
N SER A 269 3.25 -14.25 -9.10
CA SER A 269 1.90 -14.83 -9.11
C SER A 269 0.99 -13.98 -8.23
N PHE A 270 -0.13 -13.55 -8.77
CA PHE A 270 -1.10 -12.74 -8.02
C PHE A 270 -1.68 -13.56 -6.85
N LEU A 271 -2.08 -14.80 -7.08
CA LEU A 271 -2.67 -15.64 -6.04
C LEU A 271 -1.67 -16.03 -4.95
N GLU A 272 -0.43 -16.35 -5.32
CA GLU A 272 0.62 -16.71 -4.36
C GLU A 272 1.05 -15.49 -3.53
N SER A 273 1.23 -14.34 -4.17
CA SER A 273 1.66 -13.10 -3.48
C SER A 273 0.58 -12.54 -2.56
N SER A 274 -0.69 -12.74 -2.88
CA SER A 274 -1.81 -12.30 -2.04
C SER A 274 -2.12 -13.27 -0.89
N ASN A 275 -1.55 -14.48 -0.89
CA ASN A 275 -1.88 -15.53 0.08
C ASN A 275 -3.40 -15.63 0.33
N PHE A 276 -4.15 -15.74 -0.75
CA PHE A 276 -5.57 -15.48 -0.85
C PHE A 276 -6.39 -16.45 0.03
N ILE A 277 -6.99 -15.94 1.09
CA ILE A 277 -7.93 -16.68 1.95
C ILE A 277 -9.30 -16.01 1.82
N ASP A 278 -10.34 -16.77 1.45
CA ASP A 278 -11.71 -16.24 1.22
C ASP A 278 -12.29 -15.49 2.44
N THR A 279 -11.85 -15.83 3.65
CA THR A 279 -12.31 -15.20 4.90
C THR A 279 -11.88 -13.74 5.05
N ASP A 280 -10.90 -13.30 4.26
CA ASP A 280 -10.39 -11.93 4.33
C ASP A 280 -11.23 -10.93 3.53
N PHE A 281 -12.22 -11.41 2.76
CA PHE A 281 -13.04 -10.59 1.88
C PHE A 281 -14.51 -10.58 2.28
N VAL A 282 -15.21 -9.51 1.87
CA VAL A 282 -16.65 -9.39 2.06
C VAL A 282 -17.39 -9.79 0.80
N GLU A 283 -18.65 -10.19 0.97
CA GLU A 283 -19.52 -10.47 -0.17
C GLU A 283 -19.78 -9.22 -1.01
N GLY A 284 -19.60 -9.36 -2.31
CA GLY A 284 -19.86 -8.34 -3.32
C GLY A 284 -20.49 -8.96 -4.56
N TYR A 285 -20.85 -8.14 -5.53
CA TYR A 285 -21.36 -8.66 -6.80
C TYR A 285 -20.22 -9.13 -7.70
N GLY A 286 -20.39 -10.30 -8.29
CA GLY A 286 -19.54 -10.89 -9.31
C GLY A 286 -20.36 -11.59 -10.38
N ILE A 287 -19.72 -11.96 -11.50
CA ILE A 287 -20.34 -12.70 -12.60
C ILE A 287 -19.77 -14.10 -12.59
N ILE A 288 -20.59 -15.08 -12.23
CA ILE A 288 -20.22 -16.51 -12.23
C ILE A 288 -21.15 -17.28 -13.15
N GLY A 289 -20.55 -18.09 -14.07
CA GLY A 289 -21.33 -18.90 -15.00
C GLY A 289 -22.32 -18.13 -15.86
N GLY A 290 -22.01 -16.86 -16.16
CA GLY A 290 -22.93 -15.99 -16.92
C GLY A 290 -24.10 -15.44 -16.12
N GLN A 291 -24.06 -15.47 -14.80
CA GLN A 291 -25.08 -14.88 -13.92
C GLN A 291 -24.46 -13.90 -12.92
N LEU A 292 -25.19 -12.81 -12.66
CA LEU A 292 -24.84 -11.92 -11.54
C LEU A 292 -25.15 -12.65 -10.23
N SER A 293 -24.16 -12.79 -9.39
CA SER A 293 -24.25 -13.49 -8.10
C SER A 293 -23.51 -12.69 -7.02
N THR A 294 -23.89 -12.87 -5.77
CA THR A 294 -23.05 -12.46 -4.64
C THR A 294 -21.90 -13.46 -4.51
N VAL A 295 -20.69 -12.94 -4.41
CA VAL A 295 -19.45 -13.71 -4.29
C VAL A 295 -18.54 -13.06 -3.27
N ILE A 296 -17.80 -13.87 -2.53
CA ILE A 296 -16.73 -13.36 -1.68
C ILE A 296 -15.64 -12.77 -2.59
N GLY A 297 -15.15 -11.58 -2.27
CA GLY A 297 -14.07 -10.96 -3.02
C GLY A 297 -14.47 -10.23 -4.31
N GLY A 298 -15.76 -9.89 -4.48
CA GLY A 298 -16.19 -9.06 -5.61
C GLY A 298 -15.42 -7.75 -5.67
N GLY A 299 -14.61 -7.55 -6.74
CA GLY A 299 -13.71 -6.39 -6.94
C GLY A 299 -12.24 -6.75 -7.11
N ILE A 300 -11.79 -7.93 -6.68
CA ILE A 300 -10.38 -8.34 -6.71
C ILE A 300 -9.81 -8.39 -8.14
N CYS A 301 -10.61 -8.80 -9.13
CA CYS A 301 -10.19 -8.76 -10.53
C CYS A 301 -9.83 -7.36 -11.04
N GLN A 302 -10.27 -6.30 -10.37
CA GLN A 302 -9.81 -4.94 -10.70
C GLN A 302 -8.37 -4.73 -10.25
N VAL A 303 -7.98 -5.29 -9.12
CA VAL A 303 -6.59 -5.24 -8.63
C VAL A 303 -5.67 -6.00 -9.59
N SER A 304 -6.01 -7.24 -9.93
CA SER A 304 -5.21 -8.03 -10.89
C SER A 304 -5.14 -7.38 -12.29
N THR A 305 -6.23 -6.75 -12.75
CA THR A 305 -6.23 -5.97 -13.99
C THR A 305 -5.26 -4.80 -13.92
N THR A 306 -5.20 -4.10 -12.78
CA THR A 306 -4.28 -2.96 -12.61
C THR A 306 -2.83 -3.44 -12.55
N VAL A 307 -2.55 -4.56 -11.89
CA VAL A 307 -1.21 -5.19 -11.90
C VAL A 307 -0.83 -5.62 -13.33
N PHE A 308 -1.74 -6.29 -14.06
CA PHE A 308 -1.51 -6.66 -15.47
C PHE A 308 -1.17 -5.45 -16.33
N ARG A 309 -1.97 -4.37 -16.22
CA ARG A 309 -1.73 -3.13 -16.98
C ARG A 309 -0.35 -2.53 -16.64
N SER A 310 0.03 -2.50 -15.35
CA SER A 310 1.34 -2.02 -14.93
C SER A 310 2.47 -2.87 -15.48
N ALA A 311 2.40 -4.20 -15.32
CA ALA A 311 3.41 -5.12 -15.85
C ALA A 311 3.52 -5.05 -17.38
N SER A 312 2.39 -4.92 -18.07
CA SER A 312 2.37 -4.76 -19.52
C SER A 312 3.00 -3.44 -19.96
N ASN A 313 2.70 -2.33 -19.29
CA ASN A 313 3.28 -1.01 -19.56
C ASN A 313 4.80 -0.99 -19.31
N GLY A 314 5.29 -1.77 -18.35
CA GLY A 314 6.72 -1.95 -18.07
C GLY A 314 7.44 -2.89 -19.06
N GLY A 315 6.72 -3.49 -20.00
CA GLY A 315 7.30 -4.41 -20.98
C GLY A 315 7.68 -5.78 -20.40
N PHE A 316 7.19 -6.16 -19.23
CA PHE A 316 7.47 -7.45 -18.60
C PHE A 316 6.78 -8.61 -19.33
N PRO A 317 7.39 -9.84 -19.40
CA PRO A 317 6.75 -11.02 -19.97
C PRO A 317 5.52 -11.43 -19.19
N ILE A 318 4.36 -11.44 -19.83
CA ILE A 318 3.13 -11.95 -19.23
C ILE A 318 3.05 -13.46 -19.52
N THR A 319 3.14 -14.28 -18.48
CA THR A 319 3.17 -15.75 -18.59
C THR A 319 1.80 -16.37 -18.43
N GLN A 320 0.92 -15.72 -17.65
CA GLN A 320 -0.46 -16.16 -17.51
C GLN A 320 -1.40 -14.95 -17.43
N ARG A 321 -2.40 -14.94 -18.29
CA ARG A 321 -3.49 -13.96 -18.30
C ARG A 321 -4.76 -14.59 -18.84
N VAL A 322 -5.84 -14.47 -18.10
CA VAL A 322 -7.18 -14.84 -18.54
C VAL A 322 -8.05 -13.58 -18.61
N PRO A 323 -8.56 -13.18 -19.77
CA PRO A 323 -9.45 -12.04 -19.87
C PRO A 323 -10.84 -12.36 -19.31
N HIS A 324 -11.61 -11.35 -18.91
CA HIS A 324 -13.01 -11.55 -18.53
C HIS A 324 -13.85 -12.01 -19.73
N THR A 325 -14.89 -12.79 -19.45
CA THR A 325 -15.86 -13.23 -20.48
C THR A 325 -16.76 -12.09 -20.94
N TYR A 326 -16.97 -11.07 -20.11
CA TYR A 326 -17.86 -9.93 -20.35
C TYR A 326 -17.14 -8.62 -20.10
N VAL A 327 -17.56 -7.54 -20.77
CA VAL A 327 -17.03 -6.21 -20.55
C VAL A 327 -17.36 -5.77 -19.12
N VAL A 328 -16.33 -5.46 -18.33
CA VAL A 328 -16.47 -4.89 -17.00
C VAL A 328 -16.37 -3.38 -17.09
N THR A 329 -17.43 -2.68 -16.68
CA THR A 329 -17.60 -1.25 -16.91
C THR A 329 -16.58 -0.37 -16.18
N THR A 330 -16.07 -0.82 -15.05
CA THR A 330 -15.11 -0.03 -14.24
C THR A 330 -13.71 0.09 -14.85
N TYR A 331 -13.38 -0.68 -15.86
CA TYR A 331 -12.10 -0.63 -16.60
C TYR A 331 -12.29 -0.88 -18.11
N GLU A 332 -13.48 -0.54 -18.63
CA GLU A 332 -13.77 -0.59 -20.07
C GLU A 332 -13.13 0.55 -20.90
N ASP A 333 -12.46 1.49 -20.21
CA ASP A 333 -11.64 2.55 -20.80
C ASP A 333 -10.61 2.01 -21.80
N ILE A 334 -10.05 0.84 -21.53
CA ILE A 334 -9.14 0.10 -22.41
C ILE A 334 -9.73 -1.31 -22.63
N PRO A 335 -10.71 -1.46 -23.54
CA PRO A 335 -11.41 -2.71 -23.74
C PRO A 335 -10.44 -3.83 -24.17
N GLY A 336 -10.60 -5.02 -23.61
CA GLY A 336 -9.73 -6.17 -23.91
C GLY A 336 -8.40 -6.17 -23.15
N PHE A 337 -8.14 -5.15 -22.33
CA PHE A 337 -6.88 -5.02 -21.61
C PHE A 337 -7.11 -5.20 -20.10
N ASP A 338 -7.60 -6.38 -19.74
CA ASP A 338 -7.99 -6.80 -18.39
C ASP A 338 -7.47 -8.20 -18.06
N ALA A 339 -7.41 -8.56 -16.78
CA ALA A 339 -7.02 -9.85 -16.28
C ALA A 339 -7.93 -10.29 -15.13
N ALA A 340 -8.60 -11.42 -15.30
CA ALA A 340 -9.40 -12.07 -14.28
C ALA A 340 -8.54 -12.95 -13.38
N VAL A 341 -8.93 -13.05 -12.11
CA VAL A 341 -8.38 -14.03 -11.16
C VAL A 341 -9.52 -14.72 -10.41
N MET A 342 -9.31 -15.99 -10.08
CA MET A 342 -10.26 -16.81 -9.32
C MET A 342 -9.49 -17.95 -8.63
N SER A 343 -9.37 -17.88 -7.33
CA SER A 343 -8.69 -18.91 -6.54
C SER A 343 -9.43 -20.25 -6.63
N PRO A 344 -8.74 -21.38 -6.73
CA PRO A 344 -7.29 -21.50 -6.99
C PRO A 344 -6.92 -21.63 -8.48
N SER A 345 -7.86 -21.47 -9.41
CA SER A 345 -7.76 -21.98 -10.79
C SER A 345 -7.36 -20.94 -11.84
N VAL A 346 -7.60 -19.66 -11.58
CA VAL A 346 -7.30 -18.58 -12.53
C VAL A 346 -6.38 -17.56 -11.87
N ASP A 347 -5.15 -17.46 -12.38
CA ASP A 347 -4.12 -16.58 -11.87
C ASP A 347 -3.67 -15.56 -12.91
N PHE A 348 -3.05 -14.48 -12.45
CA PHE A 348 -2.29 -13.54 -13.28
C PHE A 348 -0.81 -13.65 -12.92
N ARG A 349 0.05 -13.86 -13.93
CA ARG A 349 1.48 -14.05 -13.72
C ARG A 349 2.32 -13.27 -14.73
N PHE A 350 3.48 -12.77 -14.29
CA PHE A 350 4.49 -12.15 -15.15
C PHE A 350 5.90 -12.39 -14.59
N ILE A 351 6.92 -12.28 -15.43
CA ILE A 351 8.33 -12.46 -15.04
C ILE A 351 9.01 -11.10 -14.89
N ASN A 352 9.78 -10.95 -13.84
CA ASN A 352 10.82 -9.92 -13.75
C ASN A 352 12.03 -10.38 -14.54
N ASP A 353 12.12 -10.00 -15.80
CA ASP A 353 13.24 -10.33 -16.72
C ASP A 353 14.39 -9.32 -16.66
N THR A 354 14.44 -8.47 -15.64
CA THR A 354 15.54 -7.55 -15.38
C THR A 354 16.64 -8.19 -14.51
N THR A 355 17.75 -7.51 -14.37
CA THR A 355 18.89 -7.96 -13.55
C THR A 355 18.81 -7.54 -12.09
N ALA A 356 17.76 -6.80 -11.70
CA ALA A 356 17.54 -6.28 -10.36
C ALA A 356 16.13 -6.67 -9.84
N PRO A 357 15.88 -6.64 -8.55
CA PRO A 357 14.53 -6.89 -8.03
C PRO A 357 13.55 -5.80 -8.49
N LEU A 358 12.29 -6.18 -8.66
CA LEU A 358 11.15 -5.26 -8.79
C LEU A 358 10.40 -5.20 -7.47
N MET A 359 9.97 -4.01 -7.06
CA MET A 359 9.06 -3.81 -5.96
C MET A 359 7.71 -3.35 -6.49
N LEU A 360 6.64 -4.05 -6.11
CA LEU A 360 5.28 -3.68 -6.42
C LEU A 360 4.77 -2.73 -5.33
N VAL A 361 4.30 -1.56 -5.71
CA VAL A 361 3.77 -0.54 -4.80
C VAL A 361 2.34 -0.25 -5.17
N VAL A 362 1.45 -0.34 -4.18
CA VAL A 362 0.03 -0.05 -4.35
C VAL A 362 -0.30 1.31 -3.76
N ARG A 363 -1.12 2.08 -4.46
CA ARG A 363 -1.77 3.28 -3.93
C ARG A 363 -3.26 3.17 -4.13
N ASN A 364 -3.97 3.02 -3.02
CA ASN A 364 -5.41 3.04 -2.98
C ASN A 364 -5.87 4.42 -2.48
N GLU A 365 -6.46 5.21 -3.37
CA GLU A 365 -6.88 6.59 -3.11
C GLU A 365 -8.42 6.62 -3.02
N PRO A 366 -9.01 6.29 -1.85
CA PRO A 366 -10.46 6.12 -1.71
C PRO A 366 -11.24 7.41 -1.91
N ASP A 367 -10.65 8.57 -1.63
CA ASP A 367 -11.29 9.87 -1.85
C ASP A 367 -11.37 10.22 -3.34
N ASP A 368 -10.36 9.82 -4.13
CA ASP A 368 -10.33 10.00 -5.59
C ASP A 368 -10.93 8.82 -6.34
N LEU A 369 -11.35 7.76 -5.64
CA LEU A 369 -11.89 6.52 -6.20
C LEU A 369 -10.96 5.88 -7.25
N ARG A 370 -9.65 5.90 -6.96
CA ARG A 370 -8.58 5.43 -7.84
C ARG A 370 -7.76 4.35 -7.15
N PHE A 371 -7.34 3.38 -7.95
CA PHE A 371 -6.44 2.32 -7.54
C PHE A 371 -5.26 2.27 -8.51
N THR A 372 -4.06 2.49 -8.01
CA THR A 372 -2.83 2.56 -8.80
C THR A 372 -1.87 1.46 -8.36
N VAL A 373 -1.25 0.80 -9.33
CA VAL A 373 -0.13 -0.12 -9.12
C VAL A 373 1.09 0.43 -9.84
N GLU A 374 2.17 0.60 -9.10
CA GLU A 374 3.48 1.01 -9.61
C GLU A 374 4.46 -0.16 -9.51
N LEU A 375 5.31 -0.33 -10.51
CA LEU A 375 6.47 -1.22 -10.46
C LEU A 375 7.73 -0.36 -10.36
N TRP A 376 8.49 -0.62 -9.32
CA TRP A 376 9.74 0.06 -9.02
C TRP A 376 10.90 -0.89 -9.26
N GLY A 377 11.88 -0.48 -10.04
CA GLY A 377 13.03 -1.29 -10.44
C GLY A 377 14.20 -0.42 -10.89
N VAL A 378 15.26 -1.05 -11.31
CA VAL A 378 16.38 -0.38 -11.99
C VAL A 378 15.99 -0.22 -13.46
N PRO A 379 15.89 1.01 -14.00
CA PRO A 379 15.58 1.21 -15.40
C PRO A 379 16.64 0.57 -16.31
N ASP A 380 16.21 -0.22 -17.28
CA ASP A 380 17.08 -0.84 -18.29
C ASP A 380 16.96 -0.19 -19.69
N GLY A 381 16.20 0.92 -19.76
CA GLY A 381 16.02 1.70 -20.99
C GLY A 381 15.03 1.10 -21.98
N ARG A 382 14.32 0.01 -21.62
CA ARG A 382 13.31 -0.57 -22.49
C ARG A 382 12.16 0.41 -22.75
N THR A 383 11.54 0.30 -23.91
CA THR A 383 10.36 1.06 -24.32
C THR A 383 9.25 0.13 -24.79
N VAL A 384 8.00 0.54 -24.59
CA VAL A 384 6.82 -0.25 -24.94
C VAL A 384 5.95 0.52 -25.92
N GLN A 385 5.55 -0.15 -26.98
CA GLN A 385 4.66 0.38 -28.03
C GLN A 385 3.45 -0.54 -28.17
N TYR A 386 2.28 0.05 -28.36
CA TYR A 386 1.03 -0.68 -28.61
C TYR A 386 0.45 -0.31 -29.98
N ALA A 387 -0.03 -1.32 -30.68
CA ALA A 387 -0.93 -1.16 -31.80
C ALA A 387 -2.30 -1.75 -31.44
N GLY A 388 -3.36 -0.99 -31.69
CA GLY A 388 -4.73 -1.34 -31.29
C GLY A 388 -5.35 -0.28 -30.36
N PRO A 389 -6.56 -0.51 -29.79
CA PRO A 389 -7.36 -1.76 -29.92
C PRO A 389 -7.87 -2.00 -31.36
N PHE A 390 -7.72 -3.23 -31.84
CA PHE A 390 -8.40 -3.68 -33.05
C PHE A 390 -9.69 -4.39 -32.62
N ILE A 391 -10.83 -3.77 -32.89
CA ILE A 391 -12.15 -4.26 -32.48
C ILE A 391 -12.89 -4.86 -33.68
N SER A 392 -13.44 -6.05 -33.50
CA SER A 392 -14.23 -6.77 -34.51
C SER A 392 -15.37 -7.55 -33.89
N ASN A 393 -16.25 -8.11 -34.71
CA ASN A 393 -17.38 -8.95 -34.30
C ASN A 393 -18.26 -8.31 -33.23
N VAL A 394 -18.55 -7.01 -33.37
CA VAL A 394 -19.39 -6.28 -32.42
C VAL A 394 -20.83 -6.76 -32.53
N THR A 395 -21.41 -7.16 -31.42
CA THR A 395 -22.82 -7.56 -31.31
C THR A 395 -23.59 -6.66 -30.36
N ARG A 396 -24.92 -6.72 -30.41
CA ARG A 396 -25.76 -5.97 -29.46
C ARG A 396 -25.79 -6.69 -28.09
N PRO A 397 -26.10 -5.96 -27.01
CA PRO A 397 -26.42 -6.57 -25.73
C PRO A 397 -27.57 -7.56 -25.85
N TYR A 398 -27.63 -8.54 -24.95
CA TYR A 398 -28.79 -9.40 -24.81
C TYR A 398 -30.01 -8.61 -24.29
N THR A 399 -31.21 -9.18 -24.45
CA THR A 399 -32.45 -8.63 -23.90
C THR A 399 -32.33 -8.40 -22.40
N ALA A 400 -32.70 -7.21 -21.93
CA ALA A 400 -32.64 -6.81 -20.52
C ALA A 400 -33.45 -7.74 -19.62
N ILE A 401 -32.94 -8.00 -18.43
CA ILE A 401 -33.64 -8.75 -17.37
C ILE A 401 -34.16 -7.74 -16.35
N TRP A 402 -35.45 -7.84 -16.04
CA TRP A 402 -36.11 -7.08 -14.99
C TRP A 402 -36.58 -8.05 -13.89
N GLN A 403 -36.16 -7.79 -12.65
CA GLN A 403 -36.50 -8.58 -11.49
C GLN A 403 -37.25 -7.73 -10.48
N TYR A 404 -38.37 -8.28 -9.98
CA TYR A 404 -39.13 -7.63 -8.93
C TYR A 404 -38.39 -7.70 -7.58
N ASP A 405 -38.30 -6.55 -6.89
CA ASP A 405 -37.70 -6.42 -5.58
C ASP A 405 -38.65 -5.65 -4.64
N ARG A 406 -39.33 -6.37 -3.75
CA ARG A 406 -40.27 -5.81 -2.79
C ARG A 406 -39.64 -4.84 -1.78
N THR A 407 -38.31 -4.82 -1.66
CA THR A 407 -37.59 -3.95 -0.73
C THR A 407 -37.32 -2.57 -1.30
N LEU A 408 -37.50 -2.38 -2.61
CA LEU A 408 -37.37 -1.08 -3.24
C LEU A 408 -38.59 -0.22 -2.93
N ALA A 409 -38.38 1.09 -2.84
CA ALA A 409 -39.46 2.05 -2.71
C ALA A 409 -40.41 1.98 -3.92
N SER A 410 -41.71 2.25 -3.68
CA SER A 410 -42.70 2.25 -4.74
C SER A 410 -42.32 3.23 -5.84
N GLY A 411 -42.49 2.82 -7.11
CA GLY A 411 -42.18 3.63 -8.29
C GLY A 411 -40.69 3.76 -8.63
N THR A 412 -39.80 3.04 -7.93
CA THR A 412 -38.35 3.13 -8.15
C THR A 412 -37.78 1.91 -8.86
N THR A 413 -36.66 2.12 -9.56
CA THR A 413 -35.84 1.08 -10.16
C THR A 413 -34.39 1.22 -9.72
N ARG A 414 -33.64 0.10 -9.69
CA ARG A 414 -32.20 0.09 -9.44
C ARG A 414 -31.52 -0.77 -10.49
N GLN A 415 -30.67 -0.17 -11.32
CA GLN A 415 -29.86 -0.91 -12.28
C GLN A 415 -28.68 -1.54 -11.57
N LEU A 416 -28.56 -2.87 -11.65
CA LEU A 416 -27.44 -3.64 -11.07
C LEU A 416 -26.31 -3.82 -12.09
N VAL A 417 -26.66 -4.02 -13.36
CA VAL A 417 -25.71 -4.21 -14.46
C VAL A 417 -26.13 -3.40 -15.66
N VAL A 418 -25.16 -2.75 -16.29
CA VAL A 418 -25.34 -2.12 -17.59
C VAL A 418 -24.90 -3.11 -18.67
N GLY A 419 -25.84 -3.52 -19.53
CA GLY A 419 -25.60 -4.46 -20.62
C GLY A 419 -24.57 -3.91 -21.62
N ARG A 420 -23.75 -4.82 -22.13
CA ARG A 420 -22.75 -4.52 -23.17
C ARG A 420 -22.85 -5.52 -24.31
N GLY A 421 -22.60 -5.05 -25.52
CA GLY A 421 -22.44 -5.90 -26.69
C GLY A 421 -21.20 -6.76 -26.57
N GLY A 422 -21.23 -7.93 -27.21
CA GLY A 422 -20.03 -8.73 -27.37
C GLY A 422 -19.10 -8.15 -28.42
N MET A 423 -17.81 -8.41 -28.30
CA MET A 423 -16.80 -8.00 -29.28
C MET A 423 -15.53 -8.83 -29.17
N ARG A 424 -14.75 -8.85 -30.24
CA ARG A 424 -13.35 -9.32 -30.18
C ARG A 424 -12.43 -8.12 -30.20
N VAL A 425 -11.44 -8.11 -29.29
CA VAL A 425 -10.46 -7.05 -29.16
C VAL A 425 -9.08 -7.68 -29.22
N SER A 426 -8.16 -7.08 -29.97
CA SER A 426 -6.76 -7.46 -29.96
C SER A 426 -5.84 -6.24 -29.90
N TYR A 427 -4.66 -6.46 -29.29
CA TYR A 427 -3.56 -5.53 -29.23
C TYR A 427 -2.29 -6.26 -29.64
N GLN A 428 -1.38 -5.56 -30.31
CA GLN A 428 0.03 -5.94 -30.39
C GLN A 428 0.82 -5.06 -29.46
N ARG A 429 1.70 -5.68 -28.67
CA ARG A 429 2.67 -4.99 -27.81
C ARG A 429 4.07 -5.32 -28.28
N THR A 430 4.83 -4.31 -28.71
CA THR A 430 6.25 -4.42 -29.03
C THR A 430 7.07 -3.83 -27.90
N VAL A 431 8.04 -4.57 -27.40
CA VAL A 431 9.01 -4.14 -26.40
C VAL A 431 10.38 -4.05 -27.06
N LEU A 432 10.98 -2.87 -26.98
CA LEU A 432 12.31 -2.59 -27.52
C LEU A 432 13.31 -2.40 -26.38
N ALA A 433 14.50 -2.90 -26.54
CA ALA A 433 15.63 -2.61 -25.67
C ALA A 433 16.13 -1.17 -25.84
N ALA A 434 17.04 -0.72 -24.97
CA ALA A 434 17.61 0.62 -25.00
C ALA A 434 18.31 0.95 -26.33
N ASP A 435 18.87 -0.04 -27.03
CA ASP A 435 19.48 0.09 -28.33
C ASP A 435 18.51 0.05 -29.53
N GLY A 436 17.19 -0.05 -29.23
CA GLY A 436 16.13 -0.15 -30.21
C GLY A 436 15.90 -1.55 -30.79
N SER A 437 16.67 -2.56 -30.39
CA SER A 437 16.46 -3.94 -30.81
C SER A 437 15.15 -4.49 -30.18
N MET A 438 14.48 -5.38 -30.91
CA MET A 438 13.22 -5.98 -30.46
C MET A 438 13.50 -7.05 -29.40
N MET A 439 13.06 -6.81 -28.17
CA MET A 439 13.07 -7.79 -27.09
C MET A 439 11.90 -8.78 -27.23
N ARG A 440 10.71 -8.26 -27.61
CA ARG A 440 9.47 -9.05 -27.59
C ARG A 440 8.39 -8.43 -28.46
N ASN A 441 7.53 -9.28 -29.00
CA ASN A 441 6.32 -8.89 -29.67
C ASN A 441 5.18 -9.82 -29.20
N ASP A 442 4.20 -9.26 -28.50
CA ASP A 442 3.11 -10.02 -27.86
C ASP A 442 1.77 -9.66 -28.49
N ASP A 443 0.91 -10.68 -28.67
CA ASP A 443 -0.47 -10.54 -29.09
C ASP A 443 -1.42 -10.74 -27.91
N TYR A 444 -2.16 -9.71 -27.53
CA TYR A 444 -3.27 -9.83 -26.57
C TYR A 444 -4.59 -9.97 -27.30
N ARG A 445 -5.33 -11.01 -26.99
CA ARG A 445 -6.63 -11.29 -27.59
C ARG A 445 -7.67 -11.50 -26.49
N THR A 446 -8.83 -10.83 -26.65
CA THR A 446 -9.96 -10.94 -25.74
C THR A 446 -11.24 -11.11 -26.58
N SER A 447 -12.11 -12.03 -26.16
CA SER A 447 -13.41 -12.21 -26.78
C SER A 447 -14.48 -12.04 -25.70
N TYR A 448 -15.20 -10.92 -25.77
CA TYR A 448 -16.31 -10.65 -24.88
C TYR A 448 -17.61 -11.19 -25.45
N ALA A 449 -18.34 -11.95 -24.61
CA ALA A 449 -19.72 -12.30 -24.88
C ALA A 449 -20.66 -11.11 -24.63
N PRO A 450 -21.77 -10.98 -25.36
CA PRO A 450 -22.79 -9.96 -25.05
C PRO A 450 -23.42 -10.23 -23.68
N TRP A 451 -23.74 -9.15 -22.95
CA TRP A 451 -24.38 -9.19 -21.64
C TRP A 451 -25.66 -8.37 -21.64
N TYR A 452 -26.57 -8.63 -20.71
CA TYR A 452 -27.86 -7.99 -20.58
C TYR A 452 -27.85 -6.88 -19.52
N ASP A 453 -28.73 -5.88 -19.68
CA ASP A 453 -29.08 -5.00 -18.56
C ASP A 453 -29.78 -5.80 -17.48
N TYR A 454 -29.41 -5.59 -16.23
CA TYR A 454 -30.09 -6.20 -15.07
C TYR A 454 -30.65 -5.11 -14.19
N VAL A 455 -31.98 -5.04 -14.12
CA VAL A 455 -32.71 -3.98 -13.41
C VAL A 455 -33.61 -4.59 -12.35
N LEU A 456 -33.47 -4.11 -11.13
CA LEU A 456 -34.46 -4.36 -10.08
C LEU A 456 -35.56 -3.31 -10.16
N TYR A 457 -36.81 -3.72 -9.95
CA TYR A 457 -37.95 -2.78 -9.92
C TYR A 457 -38.85 -3.01 -8.71
N GLY A 458 -39.30 -1.92 -8.10
CA GLY A 458 -40.16 -1.92 -6.92
C GLY A 458 -41.64 -1.96 -7.25
N PRO A 459 -42.49 -1.98 -6.20
CA PRO A 459 -43.95 -1.90 -6.36
C PRO A 459 -44.39 -0.70 -7.23
N GLY A 460 -45.40 -0.88 -8.05
CA GLY A 460 -45.96 0.17 -8.89
C GLY A 460 -45.15 0.49 -10.16
N VAL A 461 -44.03 -0.16 -10.42
CA VAL A 461 -43.27 -0.05 -11.68
C VAL A 461 -43.74 -1.12 -12.64
N SER A 462 -44.06 -0.72 -13.90
CA SER A 462 -44.33 -1.63 -14.99
C SER A 462 -43.07 -1.79 -15.84
N PRO A 463 -42.48 -3.00 -15.95
CA PRO A 463 -41.34 -3.21 -16.85
C PRO A 463 -41.68 -2.91 -18.28
N PRO A 464 -40.72 -2.39 -19.10
CA PRO A 464 -40.95 -2.14 -20.53
C PRO A 464 -41.33 -3.41 -21.30
N ALA A 465 -42.02 -3.22 -22.40
CA ALA A 465 -42.32 -4.33 -23.32
C ALA A 465 -41.02 -4.92 -23.90
N GLY A 466 -40.98 -6.25 -24.02
CA GLY A 466 -39.86 -6.96 -24.65
C GLY A 466 -38.68 -7.26 -23.70
N VAL A 467 -38.74 -6.89 -22.42
CA VAL A 467 -37.75 -7.32 -21.42
C VAL A 467 -38.07 -8.72 -20.91
N ARG A 468 -37.05 -9.39 -20.35
CA ARG A 468 -37.19 -10.69 -19.70
C ARG A 468 -37.48 -10.49 -18.22
N LEU A 469 -38.59 -11.01 -17.72
CA LEU A 469 -38.95 -10.95 -16.32
C LEU A 469 -38.34 -12.14 -15.53
N ARG A 470 -37.88 -11.89 -14.30
CA ARG A 470 -37.35 -12.91 -13.39
C ARG A 470 -38.00 -12.73 -11.98
#